data_7cdfb2d7ac6dec73590a585c10ca468b
#
_entry.id   7cdfb2d7ac6dec73590a585c10ca468b
#
_cell.length_a   1.000
_cell.length_b   1.000
_cell.length_c   1.000
_cell.angle_alpha   90.00
_cell.angle_beta   90.00
_cell.angle_gamma   90.00
#
_symmetry.space_group_name_H-M   'P 1'
#
loop_
_entity.id
_entity.type
_entity.pdbx_description
1 polymer ?
#
loop_
_entity_poly.entity_id
_entity_poly.type
_entity_poly.pdbx_seq_one_letter_code
_entity_poly.pdbx_strand_id
1 'polypeptide(L)'
;GVTLQRSRYDEPYQWDDDAPAEKKMFRTPNTYGYFTATYTPIKPLTIALSGTYTGSMLVQRAAISAENAAMGEMPERPAVALMTPDFFDLGIKAAYDFKFCKSTVFQLNAGIQNIFQAYQKDFDRGANRDSNYIYGPATPRSFFAGVKISY
;
A
#
# COMPACT_ATOMS: atom_id res chain seq x y z
N GLY A 1 3.89 15.98 -0.32
CA GLY A 1 3.00 16.30 0.80
C GLY A 1 3.21 15.37 1.98
N VAL A 2 3.06 15.92 3.19
CA VAL A 2 3.14 15.16 4.45
C VAL A 2 1.95 15.57 5.31
N THR A 3 1.32 14.59 5.95
CA THR A 3 0.24 14.79 6.90
C THR A 3 0.62 14.19 8.25
N LEU A 4 0.46 15.00 9.29
CA LEU A 4 0.59 14.59 10.68
C LEU A 4 -0.77 14.80 11.33
N GLN A 5 -1.32 13.75 11.95
CA GLN A 5 -2.63 13.81 12.59
C GLN A 5 -2.69 12.90 13.82
N ARG A 6 -3.66 13.16 14.68
CA ARG A 6 -3.98 12.34 15.84
C ARG A 6 -5.49 12.20 15.96
N SER A 7 -6.01 11.12 15.41
CA SER A 7 -7.46 10.84 15.36
C SER A 7 -7.86 9.89 16.48
N ARG A 8 -8.91 10.27 17.22
CA ARG A 8 -9.47 9.48 18.30
C ARG A 8 -10.99 9.59 18.29
N TYR A 9 -11.65 8.57 18.79
CA TYR A 9 -13.07 8.63 19.11
C TYR A 9 -13.28 9.47 20.37
N ASP A 10 -14.37 10.19 20.46
CA ASP A 10 -14.76 10.95 21.67
C ASP A 10 -14.98 10.01 22.84
N GLU A 11 -15.73 8.93 22.61
CA GLU A 11 -15.93 7.83 23.54
C GLU A 11 -15.23 6.55 23.04
N PRO A 12 -14.85 5.63 23.95
CA PRO A 12 -14.29 4.33 23.53
C PRO A 12 -15.28 3.59 22.62
N TYR A 13 -14.80 3.19 21.45
CA TYR A 13 -15.60 2.50 20.45
C TYR A 13 -15.49 0.99 20.65
N GLN A 14 -16.64 0.34 20.96
CA GLN A 14 -16.77 -1.12 21.02
C GLN A 14 -16.98 -1.61 19.58
N TRP A 15 -16.00 -2.29 19.05
CA TRP A 15 -16.01 -2.74 17.65
C TRP A 15 -16.29 -4.23 17.50
N ASP A 16 -16.20 -4.99 18.62
CA ASP A 16 -16.48 -6.40 18.73
C ASP A 16 -16.83 -6.71 20.19
N ASP A 17 -17.77 -7.61 20.44
CA ASP A 17 -18.28 -7.89 21.79
C ASP A 17 -17.21 -8.47 22.72
N ASP A 18 -16.28 -9.24 22.17
CA ASP A 18 -15.21 -9.92 22.90
C ASP A 18 -13.87 -9.17 22.90
N ALA A 19 -13.80 -8.03 22.20
CA ALA A 19 -12.59 -7.23 22.13
C ALA A 19 -12.64 -5.98 23.04
N PRO A 20 -11.48 -5.48 23.52
CA PRO A 20 -11.44 -4.24 24.25
C PRO A 20 -11.93 -3.07 23.40
N ALA A 21 -12.68 -2.15 24.02
CA ALA A 21 -13.06 -0.91 23.37
C ALA A 21 -11.83 -0.02 23.11
N GLU A 22 -11.79 0.60 21.94
CA GLU A 22 -10.65 1.37 21.49
C GLU A 22 -10.99 2.85 21.35
N LYS A 23 -10.08 3.70 21.84
CA LYS A 23 -10.21 5.15 21.69
C LYS A 23 -9.45 5.68 20.46
N LYS A 24 -8.45 4.95 20.00
CA LYS A 24 -7.71 5.27 18.78
C LYS A 24 -8.54 4.91 17.56
N MET A 25 -8.68 5.84 16.62
CA MET A 25 -9.44 5.60 15.40
C MET A 25 -8.74 4.53 14.53
N PHE A 26 -9.55 3.56 14.10
CA PHE A 26 -9.06 2.50 13.23
C PHE A 26 -8.74 3.01 11.82
N ARG A 27 -7.79 2.34 11.16
CA ARG A 27 -7.37 2.57 9.76
C ARG A 27 -6.95 4.01 9.48
N THR A 28 -6.46 4.69 10.52
CA THR A 28 -6.06 6.09 10.43
C THR A 28 -4.62 6.23 10.88
N PRO A 29 -3.64 6.27 9.95
CA PRO A 29 -2.24 6.46 10.30
C PRO A 29 -2.02 7.87 10.85
N ASN A 30 -1.18 8.00 11.88
CA ASN A 30 -0.84 9.32 12.44
C ASN A 30 0.07 10.13 11.51
N THR A 31 0.80 9.46 10.65
CA THR A 31 1.73 10.08 9.71
C THR A 31 1.61 9.40 8.36
N TYR A 32 1.42 10.17 7.31
CA TYR A 32 1.50 9.67 5.93
C TYR A 32 1.94 10.77 4.99
N GLY A 33 2.46 10.39 3.86
CA GLY A 33 2.91 11.37 2.89
C GLY A 33 3.31 10.75 1.56
N TYR A 34 3.55 11.63 0.60
CA TYR A 34 4.01 11.23 -0.72
C TYR A 34 4.95 12.28 -1.30
N PHE A 35 5.77 11.86 -2.23
CA PHE A 35 6.55 12.76 -3.07
C PHE A 35 6.66 12.23 -4.49
N THR A 36 6.89 13.15 -5.41
CA THR A 36 7.26 12.85 -6.79
C THR A 36 8.40 13.78 -7.18
N ALA A 37 9.45 13.21 -7.77
CA ALA A 37 10.57 13.96 -8.31
C ALA A 37 10.80 13.54 -9.75
N THR A 38 10.99 14.51 -10.64
CA THR A 38 11.29 14.26 -12.05
C THR A 38 12.60 14.96 -12.41
N TYR A 39 13.48 14.22 -13.05
CA TYR A 39 14.79 14.69 -13.48
C TYR A 39 15.01 14.38 -14.95
N THR A 40 15.44 15.37 -15.71
CA THR A 40 15.72 15.27 -17.16
C THR A 40 17.19 15.60 -17.41
N PRO A 41 18.09 14.61 -17.27
CA PRO A 41 19.53 14.83 -17.42
C PRO A 41 19.92 15.26 -18.83
N ILE A 42 19.21 14.77 -19.82
CA ILE A 42 19.34 15.14 -21.24
C ILE A 42 17.95 15.22 -21.86
N LYS A 43 17.75 16.03 -22.89
CA LYS A 43 16.44 16.27 -23.50
C LYS A 43 15.58 15.03 -23.77
N PRO A 44 16.12 13.89 -24.31
CA PRO A 44 15.28 12.72 -24.59
C PRO A 44 15.02 11.82 -23.38
N LEU A 45 15.73 11.99 -22.25
CA LEU A 45 15.64 11.11 -21.09
C LEU A 45 14.96 11.78 -19.91
N THR A 46 13.88 11.19 -19.44
CA THR A 46 13.20 11.60 -18.21
C THR A 46 13.23 10.45 -17.20
N ILE A 47 13.65 10.75 -15.99
CA ILE A 47 13.63 9.83 -14.84
C ILE A 47 12.65 10.40 -13.83
N ALA A 48 11.67 9.60 -13.41
CA ALA A 48 10.70 9.95 -12.38
C ALA A 48 10.84 9.03 -11.20
N LEU A 49 10.86 9.60 -10.00
CA LEU A 49 10.87 8.91 -8.74
C LEU A 49 9.58 9.27 -8.00
N SER A 50 8.88 8.28 -7.47
CA SER A 50 7.69 8.47 -6.65
C SER A 50 7.79 7.66 -5.37
N GLY A 51 7.39 8.24 -4.25
CA GLY A 51 7.38 7.56 -2.97
C GLY A 51 6.12 7.86 -2.19
N THR A 52 5.60 6.85 -1.50
CA THR A 52 4.47 6.97 -0.58
C THR A 52 4.84 6.32 0.75
N TYR A 53 4.71 7.09 1.82
CA TYR A 53 4.89 6.61 3.19
C TYR A 53 3.55 6.54 3.89
N THR A 54 3.27 5.41 4.53
CA THR A 54 2.11 5.20 5.39
C THR A 54 2.61 4.69 6.74
N GLY A 55 2.44 5.51 7.76
CA GLY A 55 2.81 5.17 9.14
C GLY A 55 1.89 4.10 9.72
N SER A 56 2.29 3.56 10.86
CA SER A 56 1.52 2.54 11.56
C SER A 56 0.13 3.05 11.94
N MET A 57 -0.86 2.18 11.84
CA MET A 57 -2.24 2.45 12.20
C MET A 57 -2.85 1.27 12.94
N LEU A 58 -3.89 1.54 13.74
CA LEU A 58 -4.66 0.50 14.40
C LEU A 58 -5.61 -0.14 13.40
N VAL A 59 -5.62 -1.47 13.33
CA VAL A 59 -6.53 -2.24 12.49
C VAL A 59 -7.22 -3.32 13.29
N GLN A 60 -8.44 -3.63 12.88
CA GLN A 60 -9.24 -4.71 13.44
C GLN A 60 -8.88 -6.01 12.74
N ARG A 61 -8.85 -7.10 13.50
CA ARG A 61 -8.75 -8.45 12.98
C ARG A 61 -9.82 -9.28 13.65
N ALA A 62 -10.76 -9.80 12.88
CA ALA A 62 -11.89 -10.54 13.37
C ALA A 62 -11.50 -11.86 14.04
N ALA A 63 -12.31 -12.32 14.98
CA ALA A 63 -12.20 -13.64 15.57
C ALA A 63 -12.38 -14.75 14.52
N ILE A 64 -11.73 -15.88 14.73
CA ILE A 64 -11.99 -17.13 14.02
C ILE A 64 -12.39 -18.14 15.08
N SER A 65 -13.64 -18.61 15.03
CA SER A 65 -14.14 -19.64 15.94
C SER A 65 -13.47 -20.99 15.72
N ALA A 66 -13.50 -21.85 16.72
CA ALA A 66 -12.97 -23.21 16.63
C ALA A 66 -13.59 -24.01 15.47
N GLU A 67 -14.89 -23.81 15.20
CA GLU A 67 -15.60 -24.46 14.08
C GLU A 67 -15.04 -23.99 12.73
N ASN A 68 -14.87 -22.70 12.56
CA ASN A 68 -14.29 -22.13 11.33
C ASN A 68 -12.81 -22.47 11.15
N ALA A 69 -12.06 -22.56 12.24
CA ALA A 69 -10.67 -23.01 12.23
C ALA A 69 -10.55 -24.46 11.77
N ALA A 70 -11.47 -25.34 12.20
CA ALA A 70 -11.50 -26.75 11.79
C ALA A 70 -11.83 -26.93 10.30
N MET A 71 -12.58 -25.99 9.70
CA MET A 71 -12.98 -26.03 8.28
C MET A 71 -12.03 -25.27 7.36
N GLY A 72 -11.09 -24.51 7.90
CA GLY A 72 -10.25 -23.56 7.13
C GLY A 72 -8.75 -23.77 7.34
N GLU A 73 -7.99 -22.90 6.71
CA GLU A 73 -6.51 -22.88 6.79
C GLU A 73 -5.97 -22.00 7.93
N MET A 74 -6.86 -21.29 8.64
CA MET A 74 -6.48 -20.34 9.68
C MET A 74 -6.77 -20.89 11.08
N PRO A 75 -5.83 -20.73 12.04
CA PRO A 75 -6.05 -21.16 13.41
C PRO A 75 -7.14 -20.33 14.10
N GLU A 76 -7.78 -20.94 15.10
CA GLU A 76 -8.66 -20.23 16.03
C GLU A 76 -7.94 -19.02 16.65
N ARG A 77 -8.65 -17.92 16.76
CA ARG A 77 -8.15 -16.70 17.41
C ARG A 77 -9.28 -15.82 17.91
N PRO A 78 -9.06 -15.03 18.98
CA PRO A 78 -9.99 -13.99 19.39
C PRO A 78 -9.96 -12.79 18.41
N ALA A 79 -10.99 -11.95 18.50
CA ALA A 79 -10.96 -10.63 17.89
C ALA A 79 -9.90 -9.75 18.55
N VAL A 80 -9.09 -9.06 17.77
CA VAL A 80 -7.97 -8.28 18.29
C VAL A 80 -7.72 -7.01 17.48
N ALA A 81 -7.42 -5.92 18.17
CA ALA A 81 -6.93 -4.68 17.57
C ALA A 81 -5.38 -4.72 17.52
N LEU A 82 -4.82 -4.53 16.35
CA LEU A 82 -3.38 -4.64 16.10
C LEU A 82 -2.83 -3.36 15.48
N MET A 83 -1.60 -3.00 15.87
CA MET A 83 -0.85 -1.95 15.19
C MET A 83 -0.14 -2.52 13.97
N THR A 84 -0.38 -1.92 12.81
CA THR A 84 0.36 -2.28 11.58
C THR A 84 1.81 -1.81 11.65
N PRO A 85 2.73 -2.44 10.92
CA PRO A 85 3.98 -1.80 10.58
C PRO A 85 3.73 -0.54 9.73
N ASP A 86 4.74 0.30 9.60
CA ASP A 86 4.78 1.35 8.58
C ASP A 86 5.23 0.79 7.23
N PHE A 87 4.86 1.50 6.16
CA PHE A 87 5.17 1.12 4.79
C PHE A 87 5.80 2.29 4.03
N PHE A 88 6.80 1.98 3.25
CA PHE A 88 7.37 2.91 2.28
C PHE A 88 7.41 2.25 0.91
N ASP A 89 6.52 2.71 0.03
CA ASP A 89 6.45 2.29 -1.37
C ASP A 89 7.24 3.29 -2.21
N LEU A 90 8.30 2.83 -2.84
CA LEU A 90 9.15 3.61 -3.72
C LEU A 90 9.10 3.02 -5.13
N GLY A 91 8.85 3.89 -6.12
CA GLY A 91 8.88 3.55 -7.54
C GLY A 91 9.84 4.42 -8.32
N ILE A 92 10.43 3.86 -9.36
CA ILE A 92 11.24 4.58 -10.35
C ILE A 92 10.75 4.24 -11.75
N LYS A 93 10.72 5.26 -12.61
CA LYS A 93 10.40 5.15 -14.04
C LYS A 93 11.43 5.92 -14.84
N ALA A 94 11.93 5.30 -15.91
CA ALA A 94 12.72 5.98 -16.94
C ALA A 94 11.92 5.99 -18.25
N ALA A 95 11.98 7.10 -18.98
CA ALA A 95 11.37 7.26 -20.29
C ALA A 95 12.37 7.93 -21.23
N TYR A 96 12.50 7.38 -22.43
CA TYR A 96 13.40 7.90 -23.45
C TYR A 96 12.65 8.17 -24.76
N ASP A 97 12.75 9.41 -25.27
CA ASP A 97 12.09 9.87 -26.47
C ASP A 97 13.01 9.73 -27.69
N PHE A 98 12.60 8.93 -28.65
CA PHE A 98 13.23 8.83 -29.96
C PHE A 98 12.46 9.68 -30.96
N LYS A 99 13.11 10.65 -31.58
CA LYS A 99 12.53 11.39 -32.69
C LYS A 99 12.73 10.60 -33.99
N PHE A 100 11.65 10.05 -34.52
CA PHE A 100 11.70 9.24 -35.74
C PHE A 100 11.53 10.12 -37.00
N CYS A 101 10.64 11.12 -36.95
CA CYS A 101 10.40 12.09 -38.03
C CYS A 101 10.14 13.47 -37.42
N LYS A 102 9.95 14.50 -38.27
CA LYS A 102 9.71 15.89 -37.82
C LYS A 102 8.49 16.02 -36.88
N SER A 103 7.48 15.14 -36.97
CA SER A 103 6.24 15.19 -36.20
C SER A 103 5.98 13.96 -35.34
N THR A 104 6.78 12.88 -35.43
CA THR A 104 6.52 11.63 -34.71
C THR A 104 7.59 11.39 -33.67
N VAL A 105 7.16 11.23 -32.42
CA VAL A 105 7.99 10.87 -31.28
C VAL A 105 7.59 9.48 -30.81
N PHE A 106 8.58 8.62 -30.69
CA PHE A 106 8.45 7.27 -30.14
C PHE A 106 9.13 7.26 -28.76
N GLN A 107 8.35 7.00 -27.71
CA GLN A 107 8.87 6.94 -26.35
C GLN A 107 8.89 5.49 -25.86
N LEU A 108 10.04 5.04 -25.42
CA LEU A 108 10.17 3.84 -24.60
C LEU A 108 10.19 4.21 -23.14
N ASN A 109 9.43 3.50 -22.33
CA ASN A 109 9.45 3.66 -20.89
C ASN A 109 9.52 2.32 -20.17
N ALA A 110 10.23 2.31 -19.04
CA ALA A 110 10.32 1.15 -18.15
C ALA A 110 10.46 1.62 -16.70
N GLY A 111 10.07 0.77 -15.78
CA GLY A 111 10.19 1.11 -14.38
C GLY A 111 9.96 -0.05 -13.44
N ILE A 112 10.13 0.26 -12.16
CA ILE A 112 9.94 -0.64 -11.04
C ILE A 112 9.03 0.07 -10.05
N GLN A 113 7.97 -0.58 -9.61
CA GLN A 113 7.11 -0.15 -8.51
C GLN A 113 7.43 -0.99 -7.28
N ASN A 114 7.23 -0.39 -6.11
CA ASN A 114 7.46 -1.01 -4.83
C ASN A 114 8.84 -1.70 -4.73
N ILE A 115 9.90 -0.92 -4.95
CA ILE A 115 11.30 -1.40 -5.00
C ILE A 115 11.68 -2.17 -3.73
N PHE A 116 11.19 -1.72 -2.57
CA PHE A 116 11.48 -2.34 -1.27
C PHE A 116 10.59 -3.53 -0.94
N GLN A 117 9.64 -3.86 -1.82
CA GLN A 117 8.68 -4.94 -1.59
C GLN A 117 7.92 -4.78 -0.27
N ALA A 118 7.51 -3.55 0.02
CA ALA A 118 6.72 -3.21 1.19
C ALA A 118 5.27 -3.66 0.98
N TYR A 119 4.84 -4.74 1.63
CA TYR A 119 3.47 -5.24 1.58
C TYR A 119 3.11 -5.97 2.87
N GLN A 120 1.83 -6.17 3.10
CA GLN A 120 1.35 -6.99 4.21
C GLN A 120 1.78 -8.45 4.01
N LYS A 121 2.36 -9.07 5.05
CA LYS A 121 2.84 -10.46 5.00
C LYS A 121 1.91 -11.44 5.72
N ASP A 122 1.08 -10.95 6.61
CA ASP A 122 0.26 -11.70 7.55
C ASP A 122 -1.25 -11.67 7.24
N PHE A 123 -1.61 -11.44 5.96
CA PHE A 123 -3.02 -11.48 5.55
C PHE A 123 -3.60 -12.89 5.67
N ASP A 124 -4.87 -12.96 5.99
CA ASP A 124 -5.60 -14.22 6.15
C ASP A 124 -5.81 -14.90 4.79
N ARG A 125 -5.90 -16.23 4.81
CA ARG A 125 -6.08 -17.07 3.61
C ARG A 125 -7.28 -17.98 3.78
N GLY A 126 -7.72 -18.60 2.68
CA GLY A 126 -8.81 -19.56 2.69
C GLY A 126 -10.21 -18.93 2.68
N ALA A 127 -11.22 -19.80 2.76
CA ALA A 127 -12.64 -19.41 2.66
C ALA A 127 -13.10 -18.54 3.84
N ASN A 128 -12.58 -18.81 5.03
CA ASN A 128 -12.94 -18.17 6.30
C ASN A 128 -11.97 -17.01 6.68
N ARG A 129 -11.25 -16.46 5.70
CA ARG A 129 -10.36 -15.33 5.94
C ARG A 129 -11.13 -14.08 6.36
N ASP A 130 -10.54 -13.27 7.22
CA ASP A 130 -11.03 -11.91 7.44
C ASP A 130 -10.65 -11.03 6.23
N SER A 131 -11.62 -10.85 5.32
CA SER A 131 -11.43 -10.02 4.11
C SER A 131 -11.22 -8.53 4.42
N ASN A 132 -11.54 -8.10 5.62
CA ASN A 132 -11.30 -6.72 6.07
C ASN A 132 -9.89 -6.54 6.65
N TYR A 133 -9.18 -7.63 6.99
CA TYR A 133 -7.82 -7.54 7.51
C TYR A 133 -6.80 -7.36 6.38
N ILE A 134 -6.95 -6.27 5.62
CA ILE A 134 -6.05 -5.86 4.55
C ILE A 134 -5.56 -4.45 4.83
N TYR A 135 -4.25 -4.27 4.85
CA TYR A 135 -3.56 -3.00 5.08
C TYR A 135 -2.24 -2.96 4.29
N GLY A 136 -1.69 -1.77 4.10
CA GLY A 136 -0.43 -1.59 3.36
C GLY A 136 -0.59 -1.62 1.83
N PRO A 137 0.51 -1.57 1.08
CA PRO A 137 0.52 -1.59 -0.37
C PRO A 137 -0.12 -2.87 -0.92
N ALA A 138 -0.99 -2.72 -1.92
CA ALA A 138 -1.75 -3.82 -2.52
C ALA A 138 -0.92 -4.67 -3.51
N THR A 139 0.15 -4.11 -4.06
CA THR A 139 0.96 -4.75 -5.10
C THR A 139 2.38 -5.01 -4.61
N PRO A 140 2.93 -6.22 -4.86
CA PRO A 140 4.34 -6.51 -4.62
C PRO A 140 5.22 -5.71 -5.58
N ARG A 141 6.54 -5.88 -5.46
CA ARG A 141 7.48 -5.34 -6.45
C ARG A 141 7.08 -5.78 -7.85
N SER A 142 6.89 -4.80 -8.73
CA SER A 142 6.44 -5.02 -10.09
C SER A 142 7.34 -4.29 -11.08
N PHE A 143 7.61 -4.94 -12.20
CA PHE A 143 8.36 -4.36 -13.32
C PHE A 143 7.38 -4.06 -14.45
N PHE A 144 7.54 -2.93 -15.09
CA PHE A 144 6.74 -2.59 -16.25
C PHE A 144 7.59 -2.00 -17.36
N ALA A 145 7.15 -2.20 -18.60
CA ALA A 145 7.68 -1.56 -19.77
C ALA A 145 6.54 -1.15 -20.70
N GLY A 146 6.72 -0.09 -21.44
CA GLY A 146 5.69 0.42 -22.33
C GLY A 146 6.26 1.26 -23.47
N VAL A 147 5.44 1.45 -24.47
CA VAL A 147 5.70 2.26 -25.67
C VAL A 147 4.59 3.30 -25.79
N LYS A 148 4.97 4.53 -26.12
CA LYS A 148 4.06 5.61 -26.48
C LYS A 148 4.46 6.20 -27.82
N ILE A 149 3.51 6.38 -28.72
CA ILE A 149 3.70 7.04 -30.01
C ILE A 149 2.87 8.31 -30.00
N SER A 150 3.50 9.42 -30.32
CA SER A 150 2.86 10.73 -30.44
C SER A 150 3.15 11.30 -31.83
N TYR A 151 2.14 11.82 -32.50
CA TYR A 151 2.19 12.40 -33.85
C TYR A 151 1.53 13.77 -33.87
#